data_8cef7869b47ed4def7806d5bd7be7c50
#
_entry.id   8cef7869b47ed4def7806d5bd7be7c50
#
_cell.length_a   1.000
_cell.length_b   1.000
_cell.length_c   1.000
_cell.angle_alpha   90.00
_cell.angle_beta   90.00
_cell.angle_gamma   90.00
#
_symmetry.space_group_name_H-M   'P 1'
#
loop_
_entity.id
_entity.type
_entity.pdbx_description
1 polymer ?
#
loop_
_entity_poly.entity_id
_entity_poly.type
_entity_poly.pdbx_seq_one_letter_code
_entity_poly.pdbx_strand_id
1 'polypeptide(L)'
;MRQLKINTSITVRNDGLLEKYLNEISRIPMITIEEEVELAQVIHAGGINGKKAKDKLIKANLRFVVSVAKQYQNQGVPLSDLINEGNIGLAIAAARYDEKHGFKFISYAIWWIRQSIINAIAEYGSTIRRPLNKKLSVTKSKVPPTLLCWNINENHLQRN
;
A
#
# COMPACT_ATOMS: atom_id res chain seq x y z
N MET A 1 30.59 -41.52 9.95
CA MET A 1 29.37 -40.97 9.33
C MET A 1 29.51 -39.47 9.19
N ARG A 2 29.52 -38.92 7.98
CA ARG A 2 29.60 -37.45 7.77
C ARG A 2 28.21 -36.85 8.01
N GLN A 3 28.12 -35.96 8.96
CA GLN A 3 26.88 -35.16 9.21
C GLN A 3 26.60 -34.27 7.99
N LEU A 4 25.42 -34.41 7.44
CA LEU A 4 24.90 -33.50 6.41
C LEU A 4 24.71 -32.10 7.02
N LYS A 5 25.58 -31.17 6.66
CA LYS A 5 25.39 -29.73 6.95
C LYS A 5 24.31 -29.19 6.01
N ILE A 6 23.10 -29.06 6.49
CA ILE A 6 22.03 -28.36 5.76
C ILE A 6 22.33 -26.87 5.85
N ASN A 7 22.76 -26.29 4.75
CA ASN A 7 22.90 -24.84 4.66
C ASN A 7 21.51 -24.20 4.66
N THR A 8 21.17 -23.47 5.72
CA THR A 8 19.94 -22.69 5.89
C THR A 8 19.82 -21.51 4.90
N SER A 9 20.79 -21.33 3.99
CA SER A 9 20.85 -20.19 3.06
C SER A 9 19.92 -20.28 1.84
N ILE A 10 19.19 -21.39 1.65
CA ILE A 10 18.31 -21.55 0.47
C ILE A 10 17.01 -20.75 0.60
N THR A 11 16.59 -20.41 1.82
CA THR A 11 15.34 -19.66 2.12
C THR A 11 15.51 -18.15 2.23
N VAL A 12 16.73 -17.61 2.23
CA VAL A 12 17.03 -16.18 2.51
C VAL A 12 17.03 -15.31 1.23
N ARG A 13 16.73 -15.85 0.04
CA ARG A 13 16.76 -15.05 -1.21
C ARG A 13 15.75 -13.91 -1.27
N ASN A 14 14.59 -14.06 -0.61
CA ASN A 14 13.56 -13.03 -0.62
C ASN A 14 13.90 -11.84 0.29
N ASP A 15 14.61 -12.08 1.40
CA ASP A 15 14.98 -11.03 2.34
C ASP A 15 15.99 -10.04 1.73
N GLY A 16 16.96 -10.52 0.95
CA GLY A 16 17.95 -9.67 0.32
C GLY A 16 17.39 -8.70 -0.74
N LEU A 17 16.32 -9.07 -1.44
CA LEU A 17 15.65 -8.18 -2.41
C LEU A 17 14.82 -7.11 -1.68
N LEU A 18 14.13 -7.50 -0.62
CA LEU A 18 13.37 -6.57 0.21
C LEU A 18 14.29 -5.56 0.89
N GLU A 19 15.45 -5.98 1.42
CA GLU A 19 16.44 -5.07 2.01
C GLU A 19 16.97 -4.06 1.00
N LYS A 20 17.29 -4.49 -0.22
CA LYS A 20 17.71 -3.56 -1.30
C LYS A 20 16.63 -2.54 -1.59
N TYR A 21 15.38 -2.98 -1.74
CA TYR A 21 14.25 -2.08 -1.95
C TYR A 21 14.10 -1.08 -0.80
N LEU A 22 14.15 -1.52 0.45
CA LEU A 22 14.06 -0.64 1.62
C LEU A 22 15.21 0.38 1.68
N ASN A 23 16.42 -0.03 1.31
CA ASN A 23 17.58 0.87 1.22
C ASN A 23 17.41 1.90 0.11
N GLU A 24 16.86 1.52 -1.05
CA GLU A 24 16.60 2.43 -2.16
C GLU A 24 15.55 3.49 -1.79
N ILE A 25 14.42 3.08 -1.22
CA ILE A 25 13.35 4.03 -0.83
C ILE A 25 13.77 4.94 0.32
N SER A 26 14.70 4.50 1.19
CA SER A 26 15.20 5.31 2.29
C SER A 26 16.00 6.54 1.83
N ARG A 27 16.62 6.46 0.64
CA ARG A 27 17.41 7.54 0.04
C ARG A 27 16.55 8.62 -0.63
N ILE A 28 15.27 8.34 -0.87
CA ILE A 28 14.39 9.28 -1.54
C ILE A 28 13.98 10.37 -0.54
N PRO A 29 14.17 11.66 -0.86
CA PRO A 29 13.76 12.76 0.01
C PRO A 29 12.24 12.81 0.15
N MET A 30 11.78 13.26 1.31
CA MET A 30 10.37 13.54 1.54
C MET A 30 9.97 14.85 0.84
N ILE A 31 8.74 14.94 0.39
CA ILE A 31 8.17 16.11 -0.28
C ILE A 31 7.53 17.01 0.78
N THR A 32 7.64 18.35 0.58
CA THR A 32 6.91 19.34 1.38
C THR A 32 5.45 19.43 0.96
N ILE A 33 4.61 20.05 1.79
CA ILE A 33 3.18 20.23 1.47
C ILE A 33 2.98 21.12 0.24
N GLU A 34 3.84 22.12 0.08
CA GLU A 34 3.82 23.04 -1.05
C GLU A 34 4.14 22.30 -2.36
N GLU A 35 5.16 21.45 -2.34
CA GLU A 35 5.51 20.58 -3.48
C GLU A 35 4.42 19.55 -3.79
N GLU A 36 3.68 19.03 -2.78
CA GLU A 36 2.54 18.14 -3.03
C GLU A 36 1.46 18.83 -3.86
N VAL A 37 1.14 20.09 -3.53
CA VAL A 37 0.13 20.89 -4.24
C VAL A 37 0.58 21.18 -5.68
N GLU A 38 1.84 21.61 -5.87
CA GLU A 38 2.39 21.86 -7.21
C GLU A 38 2.35 20.60 -8.07
N LEU A 39 2.77 19.46 -7.52
CA LEU A 39 2.73 18.20 -8.24
C LEU A 39 1.31 17.77 -8.60
N ALA A 40 0.33 17.98 -7.70
CA ALA A 40 -1.06 17.69 -7.98
C ALA A 40 -1.60 18.52 -9.13
N GLN A 41 -1.30 19.82 -9.18
CA GLN A 41 -1.69 20.70 -10.29
C GLN A 41 -1.09 20.24 -11.62
N VAL A 42 0.18 19.85 -11.64
CA VAL A 42 0.83 19.31 -12.82
C VAL A 42 0.24 17.97 -13.26
N ILE A 43 -0.17 17.13 -12.32
CA ILE A 43 -0.85 15.85 -12.59
C ILE A 43 -2.20 16.12 -13.28
N HIS A 44 -2.98 17.09 -12.78
CA HIS A 44 -4.25 17.49 -13.39
C HIS A 44 -4.11 18.11 -14.76
N ALA A 45 -3.05 18.88 -14.99
CA ALA A 45 -2.74 19.43 -16.32
C ALA A 45 -2.44 18.33 -17.36
N GLY A 46 -2.04 17.14 -16.90
CA GLY A 46 -1.80 15.96 -17.74
C GLY A 46 -0.53 16.04 -18.58
N GLY A 47 -0.46 15.20 -19.63
CA GLY A 47 0.69 15.12 -20.52
C GLY A 47 1.89 14.37 -19.93
N ILE A 48 3.06 14.55 -20.58
CA ILE A 48 4.32 13.88 -20.18
C ILE A 48 4.79 14.36 -18.81
N ASN A 49 4.63 15.66 -18.52
CA ASN A 49 5.01 16.25 -17.24
C ASN A 49 4.11 15.75 -16.11
N GLY A 50 2.81 15.55 -16.34
CA GLY A 50 1.89 14.97 -15.38
C GLY A 50 2.29 13.55 -14.98
N LYS A 51 2.74 12.72 -15.92
CA LYS A 51 3.28 11.38 -15.60
C LYS A 51 4.51 11.45 -14.70
N LYS A 52 5.47 12.33 -15.04
CA LYS A 52 6.69 12.52 -14.22
C LYS A 52 6.36 13.05 -12.82
N ALA A 53 5.42 13.99 -12.70
CA ALA A 53 4.96 14.53 -11.43
C ALA A 53 4.29 13.43 -10.57
N LYS A 54 3.44 12.60 -11.19
CA LYS A 54 2.82 11.46 -10.54
C LYS A 54 3.87 10.48 -10.00
N ASP A 55 4.88 10.14 -10.82
CA ASP A 55 5.95 9.24 -10.40
C ASP A 55 6.77 9.83 -9.25
N LYS A 56 7.05 11.14 -9.25
CA LYS A 56 7.72 11.84 -8.15
C LYS A 56 6.90 11.76 -6.87
N LEU A 57 5.59 12.03 -6.94
CA LEU A 57 4.68 11.96 -5.80
C LEU A 57 4.60 10.54 -5.21
N ILE A 58 4.50 9.51 -6.06
CA ILE A 58 4.49 8.11 -5.64
C ILE A 58 5.80 7.74 -4.96
N LYS A 59 6.96 8.03 -5.60
CA LYS A 59 8.29 7.68 -5.06
C LYS A 59 8.52 8.24 -3.67
N ALA A 60 8.17 9.49 -3.42
CA ALA A 60 8.34 10.12 -2.12
C ALA A 60 7.50 9.49 -1.00
N ASN A 61 6.39 8.82 -1.35
CA ASN A 61 5.46 8.22 -0.39
C ASN A 61 5.60 6.69 -0.25
N LEU A 62 6.54 6.04 -0.95
CA LEU A 62 6.76 4.58 -0.84
C LEU A 62 7.08 4.12 0.58
N ARG A 63 7.82 4.93 1.36
CA ARG A 63 8.14 4.63 2.76
C ARG A 63 6.88 4.51 3.63
N PHE A 64 5.88 5.32 3.34
CA PHE A 64 4.60 5.28 4.04
C PHE A 64 3.85 3.97 3.75
N VAL A 65 3.85 3.50 2.49
CA VAL A 65 3.27 2.20 2.12
C VAL A 65 3.86 1.06 2.93
N VAL A 66 5.19 1.03 3.10
CA VAL A 66 5.86 0.01 3.91
C VAL A 66 5.37 0.03 5.36
N SER A 67 5.20 1.22 5.94
CA SER A 67 4.69 1.37 7.31
C SER A 67 3.28 0.82 7.46
N VAL A 68 2.43 1.03 6.46
CA VAL A 68 1.06 0.48 6.44
C VAL A 68 1.09 -1.04 6.21
N ALA A 69 1.87 -1.54 5.24
CA ALA A 69 1.97 -2.97 4.93
C ALA A 69 2.46 -3.80 6.13
N LYS A 70 3.38 -3.26 6.95
CA LYS A 70 3.84 -3.90 8.18
C LYS A 70 2.71 -4.19 9.18
N GLN A 71 1.65 -3.40 9.21
CA GLN A 71 0.50 -3.63 10.11
C GLN A 71 -0.33 -4.86 9.71
N TYR A 72 -0.18 -5.32 8.47
CA TYR A 72 -0.92 -6.46 7.91
C TYR A 72 -0.06 -7.71 7.74
N GLN A 73 1.15 -7.74 8.33
CA GLN A 73 2.01 -8.93 8.31
C GLN A 73 1.32 -10.14 8.97
N ASN A 74 1.81 -11.34 8.64
CA ASN A 74 1.36 -12.61 9.21
C ASN A 74 -0.10 -13.01 8.88
N GLN A 75 -0.65 -12.48 7.80
CA GLN A 75 -2.00 -12.81 7.32
C GLN A 75 -2.01 -13.76 6.11
N GLY A 76 -0.95 -14.57 5.94
CA GLY A 76 -0.84 -15.56 4.86
C GLY A 76 -0.29 -15.02 3.54
N VAL A 77 0.06 -13.73 3.49
CA VAL A 77 0.69 -13.09 2.33
C VAL A 77 2.07 -12.55 2.74
N PRO A 78 3.13 -12.78 1.96
CA PRO A 78 4.46 -12.24 2.26
C PRO A 78 4.48 -10.72 2.22
N LEU A 79 5.36 -10.11 3.02
CA LEU A 79 5.44 -8.64 3.14
C LEU A 79 5.77 -7.96 1.80
N SER A 80 6.62 -8.59 0.98
CA SER A 80 6.94 -8.10 -0.36
C SER A 80 5.70 -7.88 -1.23
N ASP A 81 4.78 -8.83 -1.18
CA ASP A 81 3.55 -8.78 -1.98
C ASP A 81 2.56 -7.75 -1.42
N LEU A 82 2.45 -7.66 -0.07
CA LEU A 82 1.66 -6.61 0.57
C LEU A 82 2.16 -5.20 0.22
N ILE A 83 3.47 -5.00 0.14
CA ILE A 83 4.06 -3.72 -0.28
C ILE A 83 3.72 -3.44 -1.74
N ASN A 84 3.83 -4.43 -2.63
CA ASN A 84 3.52 -4.26 -4.05
C ASN A 84 2.04 -3.89 -4.26
N GLU A 85 1.12 -4.58 -3.60
CA GLU A 85 -0.31 -4.25 -3.64
C GLU A 85 -0.60 -2.86 -3.02
N GLY A 86 0.09 -2.51 -1.93
CA GLY A 86 0.02 -1.18 -1.36
C GLY A 86 0.52 -0.08 -2.32
N ASN A 87 1.58 -0.36 -3.09
CA ASN A 87 2.09 0.57 -4.11
C ASN A 87 1.09 0.76 -5.26
N ILE A 88 0.34 -0.29 -5.64
CA ILE A 88 -0.76 -0.17 -6.61
C ILE A 88 -1.84 0.76 -6.05
N GLY A 89 -2.24 0.58 -4.78
CA GLY A 89 -3.18 1.48 -4.10
C GLY A 89 -2.70 2.93 -4.08
N LEU A 90 -1.42 3.16 -3.77
CA LEU A 90 -0.80 4.48 -3.80
C LEU A 90 -0.84 5.11 -5.21
N ALA A 91 -0.58 4.33 -6.26
CA ALA A 91 -0.62 4.80 -7.65
C ALA A 91 -2.04 5.20 -8.10
N ILE A 92 -3.07 4.47 -7.62
CA ILE A 92 -4.48 4.82 -7.84
C ILE A 92 -4.81 6.11 -7.11
N ALA A 93 -4.39 6.26 -5.85
CA ALA A 93 -4.59 7.47 -5.08
C ALA A 93 -3.95 8.69 -5.76
N ALA A 94 -2.71 8.57 -6.24
CA ALA A 94 -2.00 9.64 -6.93
C ALA A 94 -2.66 10.08 -8.24
N ALA A 95 -3.43 9.19 -8.88
CA ALA A 95 -4.18 9.53 -10.10
C ALA A 95 -5.52 10.26 -9.83
N ARG A 96 -6.05 10.12 -8.59
CA ARG A 96 -7.37 10.63 -8.20
C ARG A 96 -7.32 11.75 -7.16
N TYR A 97 -6.12 12.07 -6.68
CA TYR A 97 -5.94 13.09 -5.65
C TYR A 97 -6.25 14.47 -6.21
N ASP A 98 -7.09 15.23 -5.47
CA ASP A 98 -7.42 16.61 -5.79
C ASP A 98 -6.98 17.52 -4.61
N GLU A 99 -6.07 18.45 -4.90
CA GLU A 99 -5.54 19.41 -3.93
C GLU A 99 -6.57 20.43 -3.43
N LYS A 100 -7.68 20.63 -4.17
CA LYS A 100 -8.73 21.61 -3.84
C LYS A 100 -9.40 21.33 -2.50
N HIS A 101 -9.37 20.08 -2.04
CA HIS A 101 -9.94 19.69 -0.76
C HIS A 101 -9.11 20.09 0.46
N GLY A 102 -7.89 20.60 0.29
CA GLY A 102 -7.04 21.12 1.37
C GLY A 102 -6.47 20.04 2.31
N PHE A 103 -6.63 18.76 1.99
CA PHE A 103 -6.07 17.65 2.78
C PHE A 103 -4.71 17.21 2.22
N LYS A 104 -3.80 16.74 3.12
CA LYS A 104 -2.53 16.15 2.71
C LYS A 104 -2.77 14.88 1.89
N PHE A 105 -1.95 14.67 0.88
CA PHE A 105 -2.01 13.48 0.02
C PHE A 105 -2.02 12.17 0.82
N ILE A 106 -1.19 12.06 1.87
CA ILE A 106 -1.11 10.86 2.72
C ILE A 106 -2.47 10.53 3.37
N SER A 107 -3.24 11.53 3.81
CA SER A 107 -4.55 11.34 4.45
C SER A 107 -5.57 10.74 3.49
N TYR A 108 -5.46 11.04 2.21
CA TYR A 108 -6.28 10.44 1.16
C TYR A 108 -5.74 9.08 0.72
N ALA A 109 -4.44 8.97 0.51
CA ALA A 109 -3.79 7.77 -0.03
C ALA A 109 -3.91 6.55 0.90
N ILE A 110 -3.95 6.76 2.22
CA ILE A 110 -4.04 5.66 3.20
C ILE A 110 -5.24 4.74 2.97
N TRP A 111 -6.35 5.29 2.48
CA TRP A 111 -7.57 4.53 2.17
C TRP A 111 -7.36 3.56 1.03
N TRP A 112 -6.78 4.05 -0.07
CA TRP A 112 -6.49 3.25 -1.26
C TRP A 112 -5.43 2.18 -0.97
N ILE A 113 -4.40 2.53 -0.20
CA ILE A 113 -3.35 1.60 0.21
C ILE A 113 -3.94 0.46 1.04
N ARG A 114 -4.73 0.79 2.08
CA ARG A 114 -5.39 -0.21 2.93
C ARG A 114 -6.33 -1.10 2.14
N GLN A 115 -7.14 -0.51 1.28
CA GLN A 115 -8.09 -1.25 0.45
C GLN A 115 -7.39 -2.25 -0.46
N SER A 116 -6.32 -1.85 -1.14
CA SER A 116 -5.54 -2.75 -1.99
C SER A 116 -4.91 -3.89 -1.19
N ILE A 117 -4.32 -3.60 -0.02
CA ILE A 117 -3.73 -4.62 0.85
C ILE A 117 -4.79 -5.61 1.35
N ILE A 118 -5.94 -5.14 1.81
CA ILE A 118 -7.01 -6.00 2.31
C ILE A 118 -7.57 -6.88 1.18
N ASN A 119 -7.72 -6.33 -0.02
CA ASN A 119 -8.13 -7.10 -1.20
C ASN A 119 -7.12 -8.21 -1.53
N ALA A 120 -5.82 -7.89 -1.51
CA ALA A 120 -4.77 -8.87 -1.73
C ALA A 120 -4.77 -9.99 -0.67
N ILE A 121 -4.93 -9.65 0.61
CA ILE A 121 -5.06 -10.64 1.68
C ILE A 121 -6.32 -11.50 1.47
N ALA A 122 -7.40 -10.89 1.05
CA ALA A 122 -8.62 -11.61 0.75
C ALA A 122 -8.47 -12.54 -0.46
N GLU A 123 -7.66 -12.21 -1.43
CA GLU A 123 -7.46 -13.01 -2.64
C GLU A 123 -6.39 -14.09 -2.44
N TYR A 124 -5.24 -13.73 -1.87
CA TYR A 124 -4.05 -14.58 -1.80
C TYR A 124 -3.78 -15.19 -0.41
N GLY A 125 -4.36 -14.64 0.66
CA GLY A 125 -4.09 -15.10 2.04
C GLY A 125 -4.66 -16.47 2.41
N SER A 126 -5.32 -17.19 1.49
CA SER A 126 -5.92 -18.49 1.76
C SER A 126 -5.80 -19.39 0.51
N THR A 127 -5.38 -20.64 0.71
CA THR A 127 -5.25 -21.65 -0.35
C THR A 127 -6.58 -21.91 -1.08
N ILE A 128 -7.71 -21.79 -0.39
CA ILE A 128 -9.04 -21.91 -0.99
C ILE A 128 -9.60 -20.51 -1.21
N ARG A 129 -9.82 -20.14 -2.48
CA ARG A 129 -10.43 -18.85 -2.85
C ARG A 129 -11.87 -18.80 -2.32
N ARG A 130 -12.12 -17.89 -1.39
CA ARG A 130 -13.48 -17.61 -0.86
C ARG A 130 -14.00 -16.31 -1.47
N PRO A 131 -15.31 -16.19 -1.73
CA PRO A 131 -15.89 -14.93 -2.18
C PRO A 131 -15.68 -13.83 -1.13
N LEU A 132 -15.39 -12.61 -1.59
CA LEU A 132 -15.03 -11.45 -0.77
C LEU A 132 -16.03 -11.17 0.36
N ASN A 133 -17.34 -11.32 0.08
CA ASN A 133 -18.42 -11.07 1.06
C ASN A 133 -18.31 -11.97 2.30
N LYS A 134 -17.86 -13.24 2.14
CA LYS A 134 -17.66 -14.16 3.28
C LYS A 134 -16.34 -13.92 4.01
N LYS A 135 -15.30 -13.40 3.33
CA LYS A 135 -14.03 -13.09 3.97
C LYS A 135 -14.13 -11.85 4.86
N LEU A 136 -14.81 -10.82 4.41
CA LEU A 136 -15.00 -9.59 5.19
C LEU A 136 -15.71 -9.84 6.54
N SER A 137 -16.64 -10.79 6.60
CA SER A 137 -17.32 -11.14 7.85
C SER A 137 -16.39 -11.87 8.85
N VAL A 138 -15.44 -12.66 8.36
CA VAL A 138 -14.45 -13.39 9.20
C VAL A 138 -13.28 -12.48 9.62
N THR A 139 -12.88 -11.56 8.77
CA THR A 139 -11.78 -10.60 9.06
C THR A 139 -12.21 -9.58 10.11
N LYS A 140 -13.52 -9.26 10.23
CA LYS A 140 -14.05 -8.40 11.30
C LYS A 140 -13.70 -8.91 12.72
N SER A 141 -13.50 -10.21 12.90
CA SER A 141 -13.13 -10.78 14.21
C SER A 141 -11.62 -10.75 14.49
N LYS A 142 -10.78 -10.47 13.50
CA LYS A 142 -9.30 -10.45 13.62
C LYS A 142 -8.69 -9.06 13.49
N VAL A 143 -9.46 -8.06 13.07
CA VAL A 143 -9.00 -6.67 12.91
C VAL A 143 -9.31 -5.92 14.22
N PRO A 144 -8.36 -5.18 14.79
CA PRO A 144 -8.62 -4.40 16.02
C PRO A 144 -9.77 -3.41 15.79
N PRO A 145 -10.61 -3.17 16.81
CA PRO A 145 -11.85 -2.37 16.69
C PRO A 145 -11.62 -0.93 16.19
N THR A 146 -10.43 -0.40 16.34
CA THR A 146 -10.02 0.92 15.81
C THR A 146 -10.06 1.03 14.29
N LEU A 147 -10.05 -0.10 13.57
CA LEU A 147 -10.13 -0.15 12.10
C LEU A 147 -11.56 -0.43 11.59
N LEU A 148 -12.46 -0.83 12.47
CA LEU A 148 -13.86 -1.17 12.12
C LEU A 148 -14.79 0.03 12.04
N CYS A 149 -14.49 1.12 12.75
CA CYS A 149 -15.35 2.32 12.80
C CYS A 149 -15.47 3.07 11.47
N TRP A 150 -14.62 2.75 10.49
CA TRP A 150 -14.54 3.47 9.23
C TRP A 150 -15.32 2.83 8.07
N ASN A 151 -15.64 1.54 8.15
CA ASN A 151 -16.38 0.84 7.09
C ASN A 151 -17.87 1.19 7.01
N ILE A 152 -18.40 1.98 7.94
CA ILE A 152 -19.83 2.34 7.98
C ILE A 152 -20.12 3.59 7.16
N ASN A 153 -19.11 4.43 6.86
CA ASN A 153 -19.33 5.72 6.19
C ASN A 153 -19.16 5.70 4.65
N GLU A 154 -18.64 4.60 4.07
CA GLU A 154 -18.45 4.52 2.60
C GLU A 154 -19.76 4.39 1.81
N ASN A 155 -20.85 3.96 2.43
CA ASN A 155 -22.15 3.84 1.74
C ASN A 155 -22.87 5.18 1.52
N HIS A 156 -22.39 6.28 2.10
CA HIS A 156 -22.98 7.62 1.91
C HIS A 156 -22.32 8.44 0.81
N LEU A 157 -21.11 8.11 0.38
CA LEU A 157 -20.36 8.88 -0.64
C LEU A 157 -20.57 8.38 -2.08
N GLN A 158 -21.24 7.24 -2.28
CA GLN A 158 -21.55 6.72 -3.63
C GLN A 158 -22.99 6.99 -4.10
N ARG A 159 -23.74 7.81 -3.38
CA ARG A 159 -25.14 8.15 -3.73
C ARG A 159 -25.40 9.65 -3.93
N ASN A 160 -24.40 10.40 -4.42
CA ASN A 160 -24.68 11.75 -4.98
C ASN A 160 -23.85 11.94 -6.23
#